data_120b34c3c70b5061de5c5aac77400573
#
_entry.id   120b34c3c70b5061de5c5aac77400573
#
_cell.length_a   1.000
_cell.length_b   1.000
_cell.length_c   1.000
_cell.angle_alpha   90.00
_cell.angle_beta   90.00
_cell.angle_gamma   90.00
#
_symmetry.space_group_name_H-M   'P 1'
#
loop_
_entity.id
_entity.type
_entity.pdbx_description
1 polymer ?
#
loop_
_entity_poly.entity_id
_entity_poly.type
_entity_poly.pdbx_seq_one_letter_code
_entity_poly.pdbx_strand_id
1 'polypeptide(L)'
;SVYTVASPEACASILWRDAAKASEAATALKITGKDLLELGVIDEVLSEPAGGNNWAPIEAGNTLKGAIEKHLNELLGLNKEELLEQRYSKFRVLGKFIESNNFEEIQEELPQITE
;
A
#
# COMPACT_ATOMS: atom_id res chain seq x y z
N SER A 1 -10.49 3.36 3.76
CA SER A 1 -9.51 4.24 3.08
C SER A 1 -8.84 3.49 1.96
N VAL A 2 -8.48 4.17 0.88
CA VAL A 2 -7.66 3.62 -0.22
C VAL A 2 -6.38 4.43 -0.34
N TYR A 3 -5.30 3.76 -0.67
CA TYR A 3 -3.99 4.36 -0.93
C TYR A 3 -3.53 3.92 -2.31
N THR A 4 -3.56 4.84 -3.26
CA THR A 4 -3.25 4.54 -4.66
C THR A 4 -2.71 5.79 -5.36
N VAL A 5 -1.89 5.58 -6.38
CA VAL A 5 -1.27 6.64 -7.18
C VAL A 5 -2.24 7.21 -8.23
N ALA A 6 -3.20 6.43 -8.67
CA ALA A 6 -4.18 6.80 -9.69
C ALA A 6 -5.53 6.13 -9.43
N SER A 7 -6.61 6.68 -9.97
CA SER A 7 -7.90 5.99 -9.93
C SER A 7 -7.89 4.74 -10.82
N PRO A 8 -8.74 3.74 -10.54
CA PRO A 8 -8.85 2.55 -11.40
C PRO A 8 -9.13 2.89 -12.88
N GLU A 9 -9.96 3.90 -13.14
CA GLU A 9 -10.28 4.37 -14.50
C GLU A 9 -9.05 4.97 -15.20
N ALA A 10 -8.27 5.78 -14.46
CA ALA A 10 -7.04 6.35 -14.99
C ALA A 10 -6.01 5.25 -15.27
N CYS A 11 -5.87 4.30 -14.36
CA CYS A 11 -4.98 3.15 -14.54
C CYS A 11 -5.39 2.30 -15.75
N ALA A 12 -6.69 1.99 -15.89
CA ALA A 12 -7.23 1.27 -17.04
C ALA A 12 -6.95 1.98 -18.37
N SER A 13 -7.13 3.30 -18.38
CA SER A 13 -6.86 4.12 -19.56
C SER A 13 -5.37 4.09 -19.95
N ILE A 14 -4.46 4.09 -18.98
CA ILE A 14 -3.02 4.05 -19.21
C ILE A 14 -2.59 2.66 -19.73
N LEU A 15 -3.03 1.58 -19.05
CA LEU A 15 -2.59 0.21 -19.33
C LEU A 15 -3.27 -0.39 -20.58
N TRP A 16 -4.58 -0.20 -20.71
CA TRP A 16 -5.37 -0.83 -21.78
C TRP A 16 -6.00 0.15 -22.75
N ARG A 17 -5.81 1.45 -22.57
CA ARG A 17 -6.44 2.51 -23.36
C ARG A 17 -7.98 2.44 -23.36
N ASP A 18 -8.54 1.86 -22.29
CA ASP A 18 -9.96 1.64 -22.12
C ASP A 18 -10.38 1.84 -20.66
N ALA A 19 -11.05 2.95 -20.37
CA ALA A 19 -11.53 3.27 -19.02
C ALA A 19 -12.63 2.31 -18.52
N ALA A 20 -13.32 1.58 -19.43
CA ALA A 20 -14.33 0.60 -19.04
C ALA A 20 -13.74 -0.60 -18.28
N LYS A 21 -12.44 -0.84 -18.39
CA LYS A 21 -11.70 -1.88 -17.66
C LYS A 21 -11.30 -1.45 -16.23
N ALA A 22 -11.98 -0.45 -15.65
CA ALA A 22 -11.69 0.05 -14.29
C ALA A 22 -11.80 -1.04 -13.21
N SER A 23 -12.72 -2.00 -13.34
CA SER A 23 -12.86 -3.11 -12.39
C SER A 23 -11.64 -4.04 -12.38
N GLU A 24 -11.10 -4.34 -13.56
CA GLU A 24 -9.88 -5.15 -13.71
C GLU A 24 -8.67 -4.40 -13.15
N ALA A 25 -8.58 -3.09 -13.45
CA ALA A 25 -7.55 -2.23 -12.90
C ALA A 25 -7.61 -2.16 -11.37
N ALA A 26 -8.79 -2.01 -10.76
CA ALA A 26 -8.95 -1.99 -9.31
C ALA A 26 -8.44 -3.28 -8.65
N THR A 27 -8.70 -4.43 -9.27
CA THR A 27 -8.20 -5.73 -8.79
C THR A 27 -6.68 -5.83 -8.91
N ALA A 28 -6.12 -5.40 -10.03
CA ALA A 28 -4.68 -5.44 -10.28
C ALA A 28 -3.88 -4.48 -9.38
N LEU A 29 -4.45 -3.32 -9.05
CA LEU A 29 -3.82 -2.29 -8.20
C LEU A 29 -3.67 -2.71 -6.73
N LYS A 30 -4.40 -3.73 -6.26
CA LYS A 30 -4.33 -4.22 -4.88
C LYS A 30 -4.43 -3.07 -3.86
N ILE A 31 -5.47 -2.27 -3.95
CA ILE A 31 -5.64 -1.02 -3.19
C ILE A 31 -6.28 -1.20 -1.81
N THR A 32 -6.62 -2.43 -1.41
CA THR A 32 -7.22 -2.68 -0.09
C THR A 32 -6.17 -2.62 1.02
N GLY A 33 -6.60 -2.29 2.24
CA GLY A 33 -5.70 -2.26 3.39
C GLY A 33 -4.96 -3.58 3.61
N LYS A 34 -5.63 -4.71 3.38
CA LYS A 34 -5.02 -6.04 3.48
C LYS A 34 -3.91 -6.23 2.45
N ASP A 35 -4.19 -5.92 1.19
CA ASP A 35 -3.20 -6.04 0.11
C ASP A 35 -1.99 -5.12 0.35
N LEU A 36 -2.25 -3.88 0.80
CA LEU A 36 -1.20 -2.91 1.09
C LEU A 36 -0.31 -3.32 2.27
N LEU A 37 -0.89 -3.99 3.27
CA LEU A 37 -0.14 -4.57 4.38
C LEU A 37 0.75 -5.74 3.91
N GLU A 38 0.20 -6.63 3.08
CA GLU A 38 0.95 -7.75 2.48
C GLU A 38 2.10 -7.27 1.59
N LEU A 39 1.91 -6.13 0.90
CA LEU A 39 2.94 -5.49 0.08
C LEU A 39 3.95 -4.66 0.90
N GLY A 40 3.75 -4.51 2.21
CA GLY A 40 4.62 -3.72 3.08
C GLY A 40 4.54 -2.20 2.86
N VAL A 41 3.49 -1.72 2.16
CA VAL A 41 3.30 -0.28 1.88
C VAL A 41 2.78 0.46 3.10
N ILE A 42 1.98 -0.21 3.94
CA ILE A 42 1.45 0.33 5.20
C ILE A 42 1.90 -0.54 6.37
N ASP A 43 1.88 0.01 7.58
CA ASP A 43 2.38 -0.63 8.78
C ASP A 43 1.29 -1.40 9.54
N GLU A 44 0.05 -0.90 9.52
CA GLU A 44 -1.06 -1.48 10.28
C GLU A 44 -2.40 -1.20 9.60
N VAL A 45 -3.33 -2.13 9.74
CA VAL A 45 -4.73 -1.96 9.35
C VAL A 45 -5.57 -1.89 10.63
N LEU A 46 -6.22 -0.76 10.84
CA LEU A 46 -7.11 -0.57 11.98
C LEU A 46 -8.51 -1.09 11.65
N SER A 47 -9.09 -1.82 12.59
CA SER A 47 -10.48 -2.30 12.44
C SER A 47 -11.46 -1.14 12.52
N GLU A 48 -12.47 -1.17 11.66
CA GLU A 48 -13.60 -0.24 11.75
C GLU A 48 -14.63 -0.75 12.75
N PRO A 49 -15.30 0.16 13.49
CA PRO A 49 -16.44 -0.19 14.32
C PRO A 49 -17.59 -0.77 13.49
N ALA A 50 -18.46 -1.55 14.12
CA ALA A 50 -19.67 -2.07 13.47
C ALA A 50 -20.51 -0.92 12.88
N GLY A 51 -20.81 -0.99 11.59
CA GLY A 51 -21.50 0.05 10.84
C GLY A 51 -20.62 1.11 10.21
N GLY A 52 -19.29 1.07 10.46
CA GLY A 52 -18.30 1.98 9.88
C GLY A 52 -17.99 3.21 10.74
N ASN A 53 -16.91 3.89 10.41
CA ASN A 53 -16.38 5.03 11.17
C ASN A 53 -17.36 6.21 11.29
N ASN A 54 -18.21 6.41 10.29
CA ASN A 54 -19.20 7.51 10.29
C ASN A 54 -20.29 7.33 11.35
N TRP A 55 -20.62 6.09 11.68
CA TRP A 55 -21.65 5.78 12.68
C TRP A 55 -21.14 5.76 14.11
N ALA A 56 -19.85 5.45 14.29
CA ALA A 56 -19.20 5.39 15.60
C ALA A 56 -17.90 6.22 15.63
N PRO A 57 -17.97 7.56 15.42
CA PRO A 57 -16.76 8.38 15.26
C PRO A 57 -15.90 8.43 16.52
N ILE A 58 -16.50 8.31 17.71
CA ILE A 58 -15.76 8.32 18.99
C ILE A 58 -14.96 7.03 19.14
N GLU A 59 -15.54 5.87 18.83
CA GLU A 59 -14.87 4.58 18.86
C GLU A 59 -13.75 4.52 17.82
N ALA A 60 -14.02 4.93 16.59
CA ALA A 60 -13.03 5.07 15.54
C ALA A 60 -11.87 5.99 15.96
N GLY A 61 -12.18 7.13 16.57
CA GLY A 61 -11.19 8.07 17.10
C GLY A 61 -10.32 7.47 18.20
N ASN A 62 -10.90 6.69 19.11
CA ASN A 62 -10.15 6.00 20.17
C ASN A 62 -9.22 4.92 19.60
N THR A 63 -9.68 4.15 18.62
CA THR A 63 -8.85 3.14 17.93
C THR A 63 -7.68 3.82 17.23
N LEU A 64 -7.93 4.89 16.49
CA LEU A 64 -6.88 5.67 15.82
C LEU A 64 -5.89 6.27 16.81
N LYS A 65 -6.38 6.87 17.92
CA LYS A 65 -5.54 7.42 18.98
C LYS A 65 -4.60 6.37 19.55
N GLY A 66 -5.11 5.18 19.89
CA GLY A 66 -4.30 4.09 20.41
C GLY A 66 -3.19 3.65 19.47
N ALA A 67 -3.47 3.56 18.17
CA ALA A 67 -2.48 3.23 17.15
C ALA A 67 -1.40 4.32 17.02
N ILE A 68 -1.81 5.59 17.01
CA ILE A 68 -0.87 6.73 16.95
C ILE A 68 0.03 6.74 18.19
N GLU A 69 -0.53 6.57 19.39
CA GLU A 69 0.24 6.55 20.64
C GLU A 69 1.25 5.39 20.67
N LYS A 70 0.84 4.20 20.21
CA LYS A 70 1.71 3.04 20.06
C LYS A 70 2.92 3.35 19.18
N HIS A 71 2.69 3.73 17.94
CA HIS A 71 3.77 4.00 16.99
C HIS A 71 4.61 5.22 17.36
N LEU A 72 4.00 6.26 17.95
CA LEU A 72 4.75 7.40 18.44
C LEU A 72 5.73 7.01 19.56
N ASN A 73 5.30 6.17 20.50
CA ASN A 73 6.16 5.70 21.58
C ASN A 73 7.33 4.84 21.05
N GLU A 74 7.10 4.02 20.04
CA GLU A 74 8.16 3.27 19.36
C GLU A 74 9.22 4.22 18.76
N LEU A 75 8.77 5.27 18.07
CA LEU A 75 9.66 6.24 17.42
C LEU A 75 10.38 7.16 18.42
N LEU A 76 9.74 7.52 19.54
CA LEU A 76 10.35 8.36 20.59
C LEU A 76 11.53 7.67 21.31
N GLY A 77 11.61 6.34 21.25
CA GLY A 77 12.74 5.57 21.76
C GLY A 77 14.00 5.64 20.88
N LEU A 78 13.90 6.18 19.67
CA LEU A 78 14.99 6.25 18.70
C LEU A 78 15.69 7.62 18.78
N ASN A 79 17.00 7.64 18.51
CA ASN A 79 17.69 8.88 18.26
C ASN A 79 17.43 9.36 16.82
N LYS A 80 17.85 10.60 16.51
CA LYS A 80 17.55 11.22 15.22
C LYS A 80 18.17 10.47 14.06
N GLU A 81 19.38 9.99 14.20
CA GLU A 81 20.13 9.26 13.18
C GLU A 81 19.45 7.92 12.88
N GLU A 82 19.08 7.18 13.91
CA GLU A 82 18.33 5.91 13.78
C GLU A 82 16.98 6.12 13.13
N LEU A 83 16.25 7.19 13.49
CA LEU A 83 14.96 7.51 12.90
C LEU A 83 15.06 7.77 11.40
N LEU A 84 16.07 8.55 10.98
CA LEU A 84 16.32 8.86 9.58
C LEU A 84 16.73 7.62 8.78
N GLU A 85 17.60 6.77 9.35
CA GLU A 85 18.05 5.55 8.70
C GLU A 85 16.92 4.53 8.55
N GLN A 86 16.10 4.32 9.58
CA GLN A 86 14.93 3.45 9.50
C GLN A 86 13.94 3.93 8.46
N ARG A 87 13.69 5.26 8.43
CA ARG A 87 12.82 5.84 7.41
C ARG A 87 13.36 5.61 6.00
N TYR A 88 14.64 5.87 5.78
CA TYR A 88 15.28 5.64 4.48
C TYR A 88 15.18 4.18 4.06
N SER A 89 15.58 3.27 4.93
CA SER A 89 15.55 1.83 4.67
C SER A 89 14.14 1.32 4.36
N LYS A 90 13.12 1.79 5.11
CA LYS A 90 11.72 1.45 4.86
C LYS A 90 11.28 1.78 3.43
N PHE A 91 11.58 2.99 2.98
CA PHE A 91 11.20 3.40 1.62
C PHE A 91 12.07 2.75 0.54
N ARG A 92 13.32 2.43 0.86
CA ARG A 92 14.27 1.86 -0.10
C ARG A 92 13.93 0.43 -0.50
N VAL A 93 13.29 -0.34 0.38
CA VAL A 93 12.89 -1.73 0.12
C VAL A 93 11.51 -1.85 -0.55
N LEU A 94 10.79 -0.73 -0.74
CA LEU A 94 9.50 -0.77 -1.42
C LEU A 94 9.70 -1.06 -2.92
N GLY A 95 8.90 -2.01 -3.41
CA GLY A 95 8.98 -2.47 -4.78
C GLY A 95 9.98 -3.61 -4.98
N LYS A 96 9.62 -4.51 -5.87
CA LYS A 96 10.52 -5.58 -6.32
C LYS A 96 11.16 -5.12 -7.62
N PHE A 97 12.47 -5.27 -7.71
CA PHE A 97 13.19 -5.08 -8.96
C PHE A 97 14.10 -6.30 -9.20
N ILE A 98 14.32 -6.60 -10.44
CA ILE A 98 15.20 -7.68 -10.88
C ILE A 98 16.41 -7.02 -11.53
N GLU A 99 17.59 -7.25 -10.96
CA GLU A 99 18.86 -6.95 -11.64
C GLU A 99 19.23 -8.18 -12.44
N SER A 100 18.86 -8.22 -13.72
CA SER A 100 19.29 -9.25 -14.65
C SER A 100 20.11 -8.63 -15.76
N ASN A 101 21.30 -9.21 -16.02
CA ASN A 101 22.09 -8.89 -17.20
C ASN A 101 21.57 -9.62 -18.45
N ASN A 102 20.56 -10.48 -18.31
CA ASN A 102 19.92 -11.24 -19.38
C ASN A 102 18.46 -10.84 -19.54
N PHE A 103 18.15 -10.17 -20.64
CA PHE A 103 16.78 -9.77 -21.01
C PHE A 103 15.83 -10.97 -21.18
N GLU A 104 16.36 -12.16 -21.44
CA GLU A 104 15.58 -13.39 -21.63
C GLU A 104 14.97 -13.91 -20.33
N GLU A 105 15.67 -13.80 -19.19
CA GLU A 105 15.18 -14.20 -17.87
C GLU A 105 14.03 -13.32 -17.35
N ILE A 106 13.97 -12.05 -17.80
CA ILE A 106 12.92 -11.11 -17.37
C ILE A 106 11.57 -11.48 -17.98
N GLN A 107 11.53 -12.09 -19.17
CA GLN A 107 10.28 -12.45 -19.84
C GLN A 107 9.57 -13.65 -19.20
N GLU A 108 10.26 -14.53 -18.50
CA GLU A 108 9.66 -15.68 -17.82
C GLU A 108 9.02 -15.32 -16.49
N GLU A 109 9.50 -14.25 -15.81
CA GLU A 109 8.99 -13.81 -14.50
C GLU A 109 7.89 -12.74 -14.58
N LEU A 110 7.68 -12.12 -15.74
CA LEU A 110 6.58 -11.17 -15.91
C LEU A 110 5.25 -11.92 -15.96
N PRO A 111 4.24 -11.50 -15.17
CA PRO A 111 2.91 -12.09 -15.28
C PRO A 111 2.42 -11.90 -16.71
N GLN A 112 2.08 -13.00 -17.37
CA GLN A 112 1.49 -12.98 -18.71
C GLN A 112 0.18 -12.18 -18.65
N ILE A 113 0.21 -10.97 -19.20
CA ILE A 113 -1.00 -10.18 -19.39
C ILE A 113 -1.71 -10.84 -20.59
N THR A 114 -2.60 -11.79 -20.29
CA THR A 114 -3.49 -12.36 -21.30
C THR A 114 -4.41 -11.27 -21.82
N GLU A 115 -4.39 -11.11 -23.14
CA GLU A 115 -5.27 -10.21 -23.91
C GLU A 115 -6.75 -10.55 -23.74
#